data_56ac3b075e27a201840f49b77fa6f7fc
#
_entry.id   56ac3b075e27a201840f49b77fa6f7fc
#
_cell.length_a   1.000
_cell.length_b   1.000
_cell.length_c   1.000
_cell.angle_alpha   90.00
_cell.angle_beta   90.00
_cell.angle_gamma   90.00
#
_symmetry.space_group_name_H-M   'P 1'
#
loop_
_entity.id
_entity.type
_entity.pdbx_description
1 polymer ?
#
loop_
_entity_poly.entity_id
_entity_poly.type
_entity_poly.pdbx_seq_one_letter_code
_entity_poly.pdbx_strand_id
1 'polypeptide(L)'
;MNSRAKNAAQRSLSVRRVFCYIFLILLTFLSLFSFYILVINATRSHPDIQKGFSFLPGKSLIFNLKNLFTNQNLPVLSSLRNSLFISACTALVGTYFSAMTAFGIHAYNFRFKKFAFAFIMMVMLVPTQVSALGFVRLMSTMGLRNSFIPLILPSVAAPIVFFFMKQYMESTLPIEIIEAARIDGSNEFHTFNRIVLPIMKPAMAVQAIFMFVASWNNYFMPALLLDSSNKKTLPILIAQLRSADFMKFDMGQVYTLVAIAIVPVIIVYLLLSKFIVRGVALGSVKG
;
A
#
# COMPACT_ATOMS: atom_id res chain seq x y z
N MET A 1 22.44 -21.33 -42.61
CA MET A 1 21.12 -20.95 -42.05
C MET A 1 20.59 -19.80 -42.88
N ASN A 2 19.49 -19.99 -43.63
CA ASN A 2 19.01 -19.16 -44.73
C ASN A 2 18.71 -17.71 -44.29
N SER A 3 19.22 -16.71 -45.02
CA SER A 3 18.94 -15.27 -44.80
C SER A 3 17.44 -14.94 -44.78
N ARG A 4 16.63 -15.67 -45.52
CA ARG A 4 15.16 -15.58 -45.53
C ARG A 4 14.53 -15.96 -44.17
N ALA A 5 15.05 -16.98 -43.48
CA ALA A 5 14.55 -17.41 -42.17
C ALA A 5 14.90 -16.41 -41.07
N LYS A 6 16.09 -15.79 -41.13
CA LYS A 6 16.47 -14.69 -40.19
C LYS A 6 15.59 -13.44 -40.37
N ASN A 7 15.31 -13.07 -41.63
CA ASN A 7 14.45 -11.92 -41.92
C ASN A 7 12.98 -12.16 -41.51
N ALA A 8 12.46 -13.38 -41.67
CA ALA A 8 11.13 -13.75 -41.20
C ALA A 8 11.02 -13.74 -39.66
N ALA A 9 12.05 -14.26 -38.98
CA ALA A 9 12.12 -14.22 -37.53
C ALA A 9 12.23 -12.77 -36.96
N GLN A 10 13.05 -11.92 -37.59
CA GLN A 10 13.15 -10.51 -37.24
C GLN A 10 11.83 -9.75 -37.50
N ARG A 11 11.13 -10.00 -38.61
CA ARG A 11 9.80 -9.41 -38.87
C ARG A 11 8.76 -9.86 -37.86
N SER A 12 8.73 -11.14 -37.50
CA SER A 12 7.83 -11.68 -36.47
C SER A 12 8.09 -11.03 -35.09
N LEU A 13 9.36 -10.84 -34.72
CA LEU A 13 9.74 -10.14 -33.48
C LEU A 13 9.33 -8.66 -33.49
N SER A 14 9.47 -7.99 -34.65
CA SER A 14 9.08 -6.59 -34.78
C SER A 14 7.56 -6.42 -34.70
N VAL A 15 6.78 -7.29 -35.33
CA VAL A 15 5.31 -7.26 -35.24
C VAL A 15 4.84 -7.50 -33.78
N ARG A 16 5.43 -8.48 -33.09
CA ARG A 16 5.12 -8.73 -31.66
C ARG A 16 5.46 -7.53 -30.78
N ARG A 17 6.61 -6.87 -31.03
CA ARG A 17 6.99 -5.64 -30.30
C ARG A 17 5.97 -4.51 -30.51
N VAL A 18 5.59 -4.25 -31.76
CA VAL A 18 4.60 -3.22 -32.08
C VAL A 18 3.27 -3.50 -31.37
N PHE A 19 2.80 -4.75 -31.42
CA PHE A 19 1.57 -5.14 -30.72
C PHE A 19 1.69 -4.94 -29.20
N CYS A 20 2.82 -5.35 -28.57
CA CYS A 20 3.06 -5.11 -27.16
C CYS A 20 3.08 -3.61 -26.82
N TYR A 21 3.71 -2.77 -27.65
CA TYR A 21 3.72 -1.32 -27.42
C TYR A 21 2.33 -0.71 -27.55
N ILE A 22 1.54 -1.07 -28.56
CA ILE A 22 0.16 -0.59 -28.71
C ILE A 22 -0.66 -0.97 -27.48
N PHE A 23 -0.56 -2.21 -27.03
CA PHE A 23 -1.28 -2.69 -25.85
C PHE A 23 -0.86 -1.94 -24.58
N LEU A 24 0.45 -1.75 -24.36
CA LEU A 24 0.98 -1.00 -23.22
C LEU A 24 0.56 0.47 -23.24
N ILE A 25 0.60 1.12 -24.42
CA ILE A 25 0.15 2.51 -24.60
C ILE A 25 -1.34 2.62 -24.28
N LEU A 26 -2.16 1.69 -24.77
CA LEU A 26 -3.60 1.66 -24.48
C LEU A 26 -3.86 1.52 -22.98
N LEU A 27 -3.19 0.57 -22.31
CA LEU A 27 -3.31 0.40 -20.86
C LEU A 27 -2.86 1.64 -20.09
N THR A 28 -1.76 2.25 -20.50
CA THR A 28 -1.24 3.48 -19.89
C THR A 28 -2.24 4.62 -20.06
N PHE A 29 -2.79 4.78 -21.28
CA PHE A 29 -3.81 5.79 -21.56
C PHE A 29 -5.05 5.59 -20.68
N LEU A 30 -5.61 4.37 -20.62
CA LEU A 30 -6.78 4.06 -19.78
C LEU A 30 -6.52 4.34 -18.30
N SER A 31 -5.34 3.97 -17.80
CA SER A 31 -4.96 4.22 -16.42
C SER A 31 -4.83 5.71 -16.12
N LEU A 32 -4.08 6.45 -16.93
CA LEU A 32 -3.87 7.88 -16.74
C LEU A 32 -5.14 8.71 -16.98
N PHE A 33 -6.00 8.26 -17.88
CA PHE A 33 -7.26 8.92 -18.18
C PHE A 33 -8.19 9.02 -16.96
N SER A 34 -8.25 7.97 -16.14
CA SER A 34 -9.03 8.00 -14.90
C SER A 34 -8.53 9.07 -13.92
N PHE A 35 -7.21 9.22 -13.77
CA PHE A 35 -6.61 10.28 -12.95
C PHE A 35 -6.82 11.67 -13.56
N TYR A 36 -6.72 11.78 -14.88
CA TYR A 36 -7.00 13.01 -15.61
C TYR A 36 -8.42 13.50 -15.32
N ILE A 37 -9.44 12.63 -15.48
CA ILE A 37 -10.84 12.96 -15.19
C ILE A 37 -11.03 13.38 -13.74
N LEU A 38 -10.38 12.68 -12.80
CA LEU A 38 -10.43 13.04 -11.39
C LEU A 38 -9.94 14.47 -11.14
N VAL A 39 -8.78 14.83 -11.70
CA VAL A 39 -8.20 16.16 -11.55
C VAL A 39 -9.07 17.22 -12.24
N ILE A 40 -9.56 16.96 -13.44
CA ILE A 40 -10.47 17.87 -14.15
C ILE A 40 -11.74 18.12 -13.32
N ASN A 41 -12.38 17.06 -12.83
CA ASN A 41 -13.60 17.20 -12.03
C ASN A 41 -13.36 17.91 -10.69
N ALA A 42 -12.19 17.77 -10.08
CA ALA A 42 -11.82 18.54 -8.88
C ALA A 42 -11.79 20.07 -9.14
N THR A 43 -11.58 20.49 -10.38
CA THR A 43 -11.61 21.90 -10.79
C THR A 43 -13.00 22.43 -11.17
N ARG A 44 -14.02 21.56 -11.25
CA ARG A 44 -15.37 21.89 -11.72
C ARG A 44 -16.35 22.05 -10.55
N SER A 45 -17.40 22.85 -10.77
CA SER A 45 -18.52 22.97 -9.82
C SER A 45 -19.44 21.74 -9.89
N HIS A 46 -20.22 21.49 -8.84
CA HIS A 46 -21.21 20.41 -8.83
C HIS A 46 -22.15 20.44 -10.05
N PRO A 47 -22.80 21.59 -10.40
CA PRO A 47 -23.66 21.68 -11.59
C PRO A 47 -22.93 21.38 -12.90
N ASP A 48 -21.66 21.79 -13.02
CA ASP A 48 -20.90 21.53 -14.25
C ASP A 48 -20.53 20.06 -14.39
N ILE A 49 -20.26 19.36 -13.29
CA ILE A 49 -20.00 17.91 -13.30
C ILE A 49 -21.28 17.15 -13.71
N GLN A 50 -22.45 17.59 -13.24
CA GLN A 50 -23.75 17.00 -13.60
C GLN A 50 -24.10 17.17 -15.09
N LYS A 51 -23.61 18.21 -15.76
CA LYS A 51 -23.77 18.39 -17.22
C LYS A 51 -23.04 17.33 -18.05
N GLY A 52 -22.20 16.50 -17.41
CA GLY A 52 -21.49 15.41 -18.04
C GLY A 52 -19.99 15.62 -18.17
N PHE A 53 -19.37 14.83 -19.02
CA PHE A 53 -17.93 14.78 -19.24
C PHE A 53 -17.36 16.07 -19.84
N SER A 54 -16.17 16.47 -19.41
CA SER A 54 -15.39 17.56 -20.00
C SER A 54 -13.90 17.21 -20.00
N PHE A 55 -13.23 17.55 -21.11
CA PHE A 55 -11.76 17.51 -21.16
C PHE A 55 -11.12 18.78 -20.56
N LEU A 56 -11.85 19.87 -20.42
CA LEU A 56 -11.29 21.13 -19.97
C LEU A 56 -11.50 21.33 -18.46
N PRO A 57 -10.50 21.90 -17.76
CA PRO A 57 -10.64 22.24 -16.35
C PRO A 57 -11.68 23.35 -16.15
N GLY A 58 -12.37 23.30 -15.02
CA GLY A 58 -13.23 24.36 -14.55
C GLY A 58 -12.47 25.45 -13.76
N LYS A 59 -13.21 26.41 -13.19
CA LYS A 59 -12.64 27.51 -12.39
C LYS A 59 -12.93 27.37 -10.88
N SER A 60 -13.49 26.24 -10.45
CA SER A 60 -14.01 26.05 -9.09
C SER A 60 -13.03 25.40 -8.11
N LEU A 61 -11.76 25.11 -8.50
CA LEU A 61 -10.80 24.42 -7.63
C LEU A 61 -10.62 25.15 -6.29
N ILE A 62 -10.37 26.45 -6.30
CA ILE A 62 -10.15 27.25 -5.08
C ILE A 62 -11.41 27.26 -4.22
N PHE A 63 -12.58 27.39 -4.84
CA PHE A 63 -13.87 27.33 -4.16
C PHE A 63 -14.10 25.97 -3.49
N ASN A 64 -13.87 24.87 -4.20
CA ASN A 64 -13.99 23.51 -3.68
C ASN A 64 -13.01 23.26 -2.51
N LEU A 65 -11.73 23.70 -2.65
CA LEU A 65 -10.74 23.62 -1.58
C LEU A 65 -11.17 24.43 -0.35
N LYS A 66 -11.59 25.69 -0.56
CA LYS A 66 -12.05 26.53 0.54
C LYS A 66 -13.21 25.88 1.29
N ASN A 67 -14.21 25.38 0.57
CA ASN A 67 -15.37 24.72 1.18
C ASN A 67 -14.98 23.47 1.96
N LEU A 68 -14.02 22.66 1.46
CA LEU A 68 -13.53 21.48 2.18
C LEU A 68 -12.85 21.83 3.50
N PHE A 69 -11.99 22.86 3.51
CA PHE A 69 -11.18 23.19 4.67
C PHE A 69 -11.88 24.14 5.66
N THR A 70 -12.87 24.90 5.23
CA THR A 70 -13.65 25.79 6.12
C THR A 70 -14.89 25.12 6.71
N ASN A 71 -15.30 23.97 6.19
CA ASN A 71 -16.45 23.24 6.71
C ASN A 71 -16.12 22.58 8.06
N GLN A 72 -16.64 23.14 9.14
CA GLN A 72 -16.43 22.65 10.50
C GLN A 72 -16.90 21.20 10.73
N ASN A 73 -17.83 20.72 9.91
CA ASN A 73 -18.35 19.35 9.99
C ASN A 73 -17.45 18.32 9.28
N LEU A 74 -16.45 18.80 8.53
CA LEU A 74 -15.53 17.95 7.74
C LEU A 74 -14.10 18.11 8.25
N PRO A 75 -13.63 17.27 9.18
CA PRO A 75 -12.29 17.37 9.75
C PRO A 75 -11.22 16.85 8.77
N VAL A 76 -11.08 17.50 7.58
CA VAL A 76 -10.20 17.06 6.49
C VAL A 76 -8.75 16.92 6.94
N LEU A 77 -8.22 17.94 7.61
CA LEU A 77 -6.80 17.96 8.03
C LEU A 77 -6.50 16.88 9.07
N SER A 78 -7.38 16.69 10.06
CA SER A 78 -7.23 15.62 11.04
C SER A 78 -7.39 14.25 10.40
N SER A 79 -8.34 14.06 9.49
CA SER A 79 -8.53 12.79 8.77
C SER A 79 -7.32 12.44 7.89
N LEU A 80 -6.72 13.43 7.22
CA LEU A 80 -5.50 13.26 6.44
C LEU A 80 -4.33 12.84 7.35
N ARG A 81 -4.12 13.56 8.46
CA ARG A 81 -3.09 13.24 9.45
C ARG A 81 -3.28 11.85 10.07
N ASN A 82 -4.52 11.51 10.43
CA ASN A 82 -4.83 10.20 11.02
C ASN A 82 -4.55 9.07 10.04
N SER A 83 -5.01 9.20 8.79
CA SER A 83 -4.72 8.21 7.74
C SER A 83 -3.22 8.06 7.50
N LEU A 84 -2.48 9.17 7.41
CA LEU A 84 -1.04 9.16 7.22
C LEU A 84 -0.33 8.46 8.39
N PHE A 85 -0.69 8.81 9.62
CA PHE A 85 -0.12 8.22 10.83
C PHE A 85 -0.39 6.71 10.91
N ILE A 86 -1.66 6.30 10.76
CA ILE A 86 -2.04 4.89 10.83
C ILE A 86 -1.31 4.09 9.75
N SER A 87 -1.32 4.58 8.49
CA SER A 87 -0.72 3.86 7.37
C SER A 87 0.80 3.79 7.46
N ALA A 88 1.46 4.87 7.90
CA ALA A 88 2.91 4.86 8.11
C ALA A 88 3.31 3.91 9.25
N CYS A 89 2.62 3.96 10.39
CA CYS A 89 2.88 3.04 11.50
C CYS A 89 2.62 1.59 11.11
N THR A 90 1.51 1.30 10.42
CA THR A 90 1.18 -0.05 9.92
C THR A 90 2.26 -0.58 8.99
N ALA A 91 2.75 0.25 8.05
CA ALA A 91 3.80 -0.13 7.11
C ALA A 91 5.13 -0.40 7.82
N LEU A 92 5.54 0.49 8.73
CA LEU A 92 6.80 0.35 9.47
C LEU A 92 6.78 -0.86 10.39
N VAL A 93 5.76 -0.98 11.23
CA VAL A 93 5.62 -2.09 12.20
C VAL A 93 5.50 -3.42 11.44
N GLY A 94 4.63 -3.49 10.44
CA GLY A 94 4.39 -4.73 9.73
C GLY A 94 5.60 -5.22 8.94
N THR A 95 6.32 -4.34 8.24
CA THR A 95 7.51 -4.74 7.50
C THR A 95 8.66 -5.15 8.42
N TYR A 96 8.87 -4.42 9.52
CA TYR A 96 9.93 -4.72 10.47
C TYR A 96 9.72 -6.08 11.14
N PHE A 97 8.54 -6.31 11.74
CA PHE A 97 8.25 -7.56 12.44
C PHE A 97 8.13 -8.75 11.48
N SER A 98 7.61 -8.55 10.28
CA SER A 98 7.59 -9.60 9.25
C SER A 98 9.00 -9.98 8.80
N ALA A 99 9.92 -9.01 8.63
CA ALA A 99 11.32 -9.29 8.31
C ALA A 99 12.01 -10.02 9.48
N MET A 100 11.74 -9.62 10.72
CA MET A 100 12.28 -10.28 11.92
C MET A 100 11.76 -11.71 12.07
N THR A 101 10.47 -11.95 11.81
CA THR A 101 9.89 -13.30 11.81
C THR A 101 10.48 -14.16 10.68
N ALA A 102 10.69 -13.57 9.49
CA ALA A 102 11.34 -14.24 8.37
C ALA A 102 12.78 -14.62 8.70
N PHE A 103 13.53 -13.72 9.36
CA PHE A 103 14.87 -13.99 9.85
C PHE A 103 14.89 -15.15 10.84
N GLY A 104 13.97 -15.15 11.83
CA GLY A 104 13.85 -16.26 12.79
C GLY A 104 13.58 -17.62 12.10
N ILE A 105 12.69 -17.64 11.11
CA ILE A 105 12.42 -18.86 10.34
C ILE A 105 13.60 -19.24 9.40
N HIS A 106 14.35 -18.26 8.88
CA HIS A 106 15.49 -18.52 7.98
C HIS A 106 16.74 -18.97 8.75
N ALA A 107 17.15 -18.19 9.75
CA ALA A 107 18.43 -18.31 10.44
C ALA A 107 18.53 -19.45 11.45
N TYR A 108 17.39 -19.97 11.93
CA TYR A 108 17.37 -20.98 12.97
C TYR A 108 16.82 -22.31 12.47
N ASN A 109 17.41 -23.40 13.01
CA ASN A 109 16.91 -24.75 12.79
C ASN A 109 16.30 -25.27 14.10
N PHE A 110 14.96 -25.36 14.17
CA PHE A 110 14.23 -25.80 15.35
C PHE A 110 13.12 -26.80 15.00
N ARG A 111 12.75 -27.65 15.97
CA ARG A 111 11.84 -28.79 15.77
C ARG A 111 10.51 -28.42 15.10
N PHE A 112 9.93 -27.26 15.43
CA PHE A 112 8.62 -26.83 14.94
C PHE A 112 8.68 -25.85 13.76
N LYS A 113 9.83 -25.65 13.12
CA LYS A 113 10.03 -24.70 12.00
C LYS A 113 8.99 -24.86 10.88
N LYS A 114 8.80 -26.10 10.40
CA LYS A 114 7.84 -26.41 9.33
C LYS A 114 6.39 -26.14 9.77
N PHE A 115 6.06 -26.52 11.00
CA PHE A 115 4.73 -26.25 11.58
C PHE A 115 4.47 -24.75 11.74
N ALA A 116 5.42 -23.99 12.28
CA ALA A 116 5.30 -22.54 12.43
C ALA A 116 5.07 -21.84 11.08
N PHE A 117 5.83 -22.22 10.06
CA PHE A 117 5.61 -21.70 8.70
C PHE A 117 4.22 -22.06 8.16
N ALA A 118 3.82 -23.33 8.25
CA ALA A 118 2.52 -23.78 7.78
C ALA A 118 1.37 -23.10 8.53
N PHE A 119 1.50 -22.89 9.84
CA PHE A 119 0.52 -22.20 10.67
C PHE A 119 0.36 -20.74 10.24
N ILE A 120 1.47 -20.01 10.03
CA ILE A 120 1.40 -18.61 9.53
C ILE A 120 0.69 -18.56 8.18
N MET A 121 0.98 -19.51 7.27
CA MET A 121 0.30 -19.58 5.96
C MET A 121 -1.19 -19.91 6.09
N MET A 122 -1.56 -20.77 7.02
CA MET A 122 -2.96 -21.13 7.27
C MET A 122 -3.77 -19.92 7.79
N VAL A 123 -3.20 -19.12 8.67
CA VAL A 123 -3.85 -17.89 9.18
C VAL A 123 -4.18 -16.92 8.06
N MET A 124 -3.38 -16.86 6.99
CA MET A 124 -3.62 -16.02 5.82
C MET A 124 -4.93 -16.37 5.08
N LEU A 125 -5.41 -17.62 5.20
CA LEU A 125 -6.64 -18.07 4.55
C LEU A 125 -7.91 -17.60 5.26
N VAL A 126 -7.80 -17.08 6.49
CA VAL A 126 -8.96 -16.58 7.25
C VAL A 126 -9.35 -15.20 6.71
N PRO A 127 -10.58 -15.04 6.14
CA PRO A 127 -11.02 -13.73 5.67
C PRO A 127 -11.16 -12.73 6.83
N THR A 128 -10.53 -11.57 6.70
CA THR A 128 -10.58 -10.52 7.73
C THR A 128 -12.00 -10.03 8.01
N GLN A 129 -12.88 -10.05 7.03
CA GLN A 129 -14.28 -9.65 7.17
C GLN A 129 -15.06 -10.59 8.11
N VAL A 130 -14.75 -11.88 8.08
CA VAL A 130 -15.41 -12.88 8.94
C VAL A 130 -15.00 -12.69 10.40
N SER A 131 -13.72 -12.38 10.66
CA SER A 131 -13.20 -12.18 12.01
C SER A 131 -13.48 -10.78 12.57
N ALA A 132 -13.96 -9.83 11.74
CA ALA A 132 -14.10 -8.43 12.11
C ALA A 132 -14.98 -8.20 13.33
N LEU A 133 -16.15 -8.87 13.40
CA LEU A 133 -17.08 -8.68 14.51
C LEU A 133 -16.47 -9.16 15.85
N GLY A 134 -15.83 -10.33 15.84
CA GLY A 134 -15.12 -10.84 17.02
C GLY A 134 -13.96 -9.93 17.44
N PHE A 135 -13.20 -9.40 16.47
CA PHE A 135 -12.12 -8.47 16.71
C PHE A 135 -12.62 -7.15 17.33
N VAL A 136 -13.68 -6.54 16.76
CA VAL A 136 -14.27 -5.30 17.31
C VAL A 136 -14.77 -5.52 18.73
N ARG A 137 -15.42 -6.66 19.00
CA ARG A 137 -15.87 -7.00 20.34
C ARG A 137 -14.71 -7.16 21.31
N LEU A 138 -13.64 -7.85 20.92
CA LEU A 138 -12.42 -7.98 21.71
C LEU A 138 -11.80 -6.61 22.02
N MET A 139 -11.64 -5.76 21.03
CA MET A 139 -11.09 -4.41 21.21
C MET A 139 -11.99 -3.55 22.14
N SER A 140 -13.30 -3.73 22.06
CA SER A 140 -14.25 -3.04 22.95
C SER A 140 -14.09 -3.50 24.39
N THR A 141 -13.99 -4.80 24.66
CA THR A 141 -13.77 -5.34 26.02
C THR A 141 -12.43 -4.94 26.61
N MET A 142 -11.41 -4.74 25.78
CA MET A 142 -10.09 -4.25 26.17
C MET A 142 -10.03 -2.72 26.36
N GLY A 143 -11.13 -1.98 26.13
CA GLY A 143 -11.15 -0.51 26.21
C GLY A 143 -10.38 0.19 25.10
N LEU A 144 -10.06 -0.52 24.02
CA LEU A 144 -9.28 -0.01 22.87
C LEU A 144 -10.15 0.53 21.73
N ARG A 145 -11.47 0.49 21.87
CA ARG A 145 -12.39 1.12 20.88
C ARG A 145 -12.11 2.63 20.80
N ASN A 146 -12.36 3.20 19.65
CA ASN A 146 -12.08 4.61 19.35
C ASN A 146 -10.60 4.99 19.56
N SER A 147 -9.69 4.06 19.22
CA SER A 147 -8.22 4.20 19.29
C SER A 147 -7.58 3.76 17.98
N PHE A 148 -6.37 4.23 17.70
CA PHE A 148 -5.59 3.81 16.53
C PHE A 148 -4.83 2.49 16.75
N ILE A 149 -4.68 2.06 18.01
CA ILE A 149 -3.96 0.83 18.36
C ILE A 149 -4.52 -0.39 17.63
N PRO A 150 -5.85 -0.64 17.60
CA PRO A 150 -6.41 -1.78 16.89
C PRO A 150 -6.22 -1.76 15.38
N LEU A 151 -5.92 -0.61 14.81
CA LEU A 151 -5.65 -0.47 13.36
C LEU A 151 -4.19 -0.73 13.02
N ILE A 152 -3.28 -0.51 13.98
CA ILE A 152 -1.82 -0.63 13.80
C ILE A 152 -1.30 -1.96 14.33
N LEU A 153 -1.69 -2.35 15.54
CA LEU A 153 -1.13 -3.50 16.24
C LEU A 153 -1.22 -4.84 15.46
N PRO A 154 -2.34 -5.16 14.78
CA PRO A 154 -2.42 -6.41 14.01
C PRO A 154 -1.38 -6.54 12.90
N SER A 155 -0.79 -5.42 12.45
CA SER A 155 0.26 -5.44 11.43
C SER A 155 1.56 -6.11 11.88
N VAL A 156 1.79 -6.25 13.20
CA VAL A 156 2.90 -7.06 13.76
C VAL A 156 2.87 -8.48 13.21
N ALA A 157 1.67 -9.04 13.02
CA ALA A 157 1.44 -10.35 12.45
C ALA A 157 0.83 -10.21 11.05
N ALA A 158 1.65 -9.93 10.04
CA ALA A 158 1.25 -9.78 8.65
C ALA A 158 1.75 -10.98 7.79
N PRO A 159 0.97 -12.09 7.71
CA PRO A 159 1.41 -13.33 7.09
C PRO A 159 1.87 -13.18 5.63
N ILE A 160 1.17 -12.38 4.84
CA ILE A 160 1.50 -12.15 3.43
C ILE A 160 2.86 -11.43 3.29
N VAL A 161 3.11 -10.44 4.16
CA VAL A 161 4.37 -9.69 4.17
C VAL A 161 5.52 -10.59 4.64
N PHE A 162 5.29 -11.37 5.69
CA PHE A 162 6.23 -12.39 6.16
C PHE A 162 6.61 -13.35 5.03
N PHE A 163 5.64 -13.86 4.26
CA PHE A 163 5.90 -14.77 3.16
C PHE A 163 6.85 -14.16 2.13
N PHE A 164 6.58 -12.93 1.67
CA PHE A 164 7.46 -12.24 0.72
C PHE A 164 8.84 -11.93 1.29
N MET A 165 8.92 -11.53 2.57
CA MET A 165 10.20 -11.31 3.25
C MET A 165 11.02 -12.60 3.30
N LYS A 166 10.39 -13.73 3.64
CA LYS A 166 11.05 -15.03 3.69
C LYS A 166 11.56 -15.47 2.32
N GLN A 167 10.74 -15.36 1.27
CA GLN A 167 11.16 -15.72 -0.10
C GLN A 167 12.34 -14.87 -0.58
N TYR A 168 12.30 -13.56 -0.31
CA TYR A 168 13.41 -12.68 -0.66
C TYR A 168 14.68 -13.03 0.13
N MET A 169 14.56 -13.31 1.43
CA MET A 169 15.67 -13.68 2.28
C MET A 169 16.33 -14.98 1.82
N GLU A 170 15.56 -15.99 1.48
CA GLU A 170 16.06 -17.27 0.94
C GLU A 170 16.86 -17.09 -0.36
N SER A 171 16.52 -16.10 -1.17
CA SER A 171 17.21 -15.86 -2.44
C SER A 171 18.44 -14.94 -2.33
N THR A 172 18.52 -14.10 -1.28
CA THR A 172 19.49 -13.00 -1.21
C THR A 172 20.39 -13.02 0.02
N LEU A 173 20.07 -13.79 1.05
CA LEU A 173 20.83 -13.89 2.30
C LEU A 173 21.35 -15.31 2.50
N PRO A 174 22.60 -15.62 2.09
CA PRO A 174 23.25 -16.86 2.41
C PRO A 174 23.38 -17.03 3.93
N ILE A 175 23.21 -18.27 4.42
CA ILE A 175 23.27 -18.56 5.87
C ILE A 175 24.67 -18.29 6.44
N GLU A 176 25.68 -18.42 5.61
CA GLU A 176 27.09 -18.22 5.94
C GLU A 176 27.39 -16.80 6.42
N ILE A 177 26.63 -15.80 5.95
CA ILE A 177 26.75 -14.42 6.44
C ILE A 177 26.32 -14.32 7.91
N ILE A 178 25.27 -15.05 8.28
CA ILE A 178 24.77 -15.09 9.65
C ILE A 178 25.75 -15.86 10.55
N GLU A 179 26.28 -16.98 10.06
CA GLU A 179 27.26 -17.81 10.77
C GLU A 179 28.56 -17.02 11.01
N ALA A 180 29.08 -16.33 10.00
CA ALA A 180 30.24 -15.45 10.16
C ALA A 180 30.02 -14.37 11.24
N ALA A 181 28.86 -13.71 11.22
CA ALA A 181 28.52 -12.71 12.24
C ALA A 181 28.48 -13.30 13.66
N ARG A 182 28.02 -14.56 13.81
CA ARG A 182 28.04 -15.27 15.10
C ARG A 182 29.46 -15.59 15.56
N ILE A 183 30.34 -16.02 14.64
CA ILE A 183 31.76 -16.27 14.94
C ILE A 183 32.44 -14.97 15.40
N ASP A 184 32.09 -13.83 14.77
CA ASP A 184 32.58 -12.51 15.16
C ASP A 184 31.99 -11.98 16.50
N GLY A 185 31.15 -12.79 17.18
CA GLY A 185 30.55 -12.44 18.49
C GLY A 185 29.36 -11.50 18.40
N SER A 186 28.77 -11.29 17.21
CA SER A 186 27.57 -10.48 17.05
C SER A 186 26.36 -11.16 17.68
N ASN A 187 25.60 -10.45 18.52
CA ASN A 187 24.32 -10.96 19.00
C ASN A 187 23.24 -10.90 17.92
N GLU A 188 22.21 -11.73 18.04
CA GLU A 188 21.17 -11.91 17.02
C GLU A 188 20.42 -10.62 16.68
N PHE A 189 20.14 -9.76 17.66
CA PHE A 189 19.46 -8.49 17.45
C PHE A 189 20.35 -7.51 16.66
N HIS A 190 21.64 -7.49 16.94
CA HIS A 190 22.62 -6.71 16.19
C HIS A 190 22.77 -7.24 14.77
N THR A 191 22.94 -8.56 14.61
CA THR A 191 23.00 -9.23 13.30
C THR A 191 21.77 -8.89 12.45
N PHE A 192 20.56 -9.02 13.01
CA PHE A 192 19.35 -8.67 12.32
C PHE A 192 19.34 -7.20 11.87
N ASN A 193 19.58 -6.25 12.79
CA ASN A 193 19.42 -4.83 12.49
C ASN A 193 20.57 -4.24 11.65
N ARG A 194 21.81 -4.72 11.83
CA ARG A 194 23.00 -4.14 11.18
C ARG A 194 23.45 -4.86 9.93
N ILE A 195 23.13 -6.16 9.79
CA ILE A 195 23.56 -6.99 8.66
C ILE A 195 22.34 -7.36 7.79
N VAL A 196 21.33 -7.99 8.38
CA VAL A 196 20.18 -8.52 7.63
C VAL A 196 19.27 -7.41 7.09
N LEU A 197 18.84 -6.46 7.91
CA LEU A 197 17.95 -5.39 7.47
C LEU A 197 18.49 -4.55 6.29
N PRO A 198 19.79 -4.17 6.24
CA PRO A 198 20.34 -3.49 5.06
C PRO A 198 20.23 -4.31 3.77
N ILE A 199 20.41 -5.62 3.83
CA ILE A 199 20.26 -6.53 2.68
C ILE A 199 18.80 -6.64 2.27
N MET A 200 17.88 -6.64 3.26
CA MET A 200 16.43 -6.73 3.05
C MET A 200 15.77 -5.44 2.58
N LYS A 201 16.48 -4.30 2.56
CA LYS A 201 15.90 -2.98 2.19
C LYS A 201 15.03 -2.99 0.93
N PRO A 202 15.41 -3.64 -0.18
CA PRO A 202 14.57 -3.64 -1.38
C PRO A 202 13.21 -4.31 -1.15
N ALA A 203 13.20 -5.50 -0.53
CA ALA A 203 11.96 -6.21 -0.22
C ALA A 203 11.09 -5.44 0.79
N MET A 204 11.74 -4.88 1.83
CA MET A 204 11.04 -4.06 2.82
C MET A 204 10.39 -2.83 2.19
N ALA A 205 11.05 -2.14 1.26
CA ALA A 205 10.49 -0.98 0.57
C ALA A 205 9.25 -1.35 -0.26
N VAL A 206 9.30 -2.47 -0.99
CA VAL A 206 8.16 -2.98 -1.75
C VAL A 206 6.99 -3.28 -0.83
N GLN A 207 7.22 -4.05 0.24
CA GLN A 207 6.16 -4.44 1.16
C GLN A 207 5.63 -3.26 1.97
N ALA A 208 6.48 -2.28 2.31
CA ALA A 208 6.05 -1.05 2.98
C ALA A 208 5.08 -0.23 2.12
N ILE A 209 5.32 -0.14 0.80
CA ILE A 209 4.37 0.51 -0.12
C ILE A 209 3.02 -0.22 -0.11
N PHE A 210 3.03 -1.56 -0.27
CA PHE A 210 1.78 -2.33 -0.29
C PHE A 210 1.02 -2.21 1.03
N MET A 211 1.69 -2.30 2.17
CA MET A 211 1.06 -2.14 3.48
C MET A 211 0.53 -0.72 3.70
N PHE A 212 1.31 0.29 3.31
CA PHE A 212 0.88 1.69 3.39
C PHE A 212 -0.39 1.91 2.56
N VAL A 213 -0.39 1.50 1.29
CA VAL A 213 -1.54 1.67 0.39
C VAL A 213 -2.76 0.89 0.87
N ALA A 214 -2.58 -0.35 1.35
CA ALA A 214 -3.66 -1.15 1.90
C ALA A 214 -4.29 -0.50 3.14
N SER A 215 -3.47 0.01 4.06
CA SER A 215 -3.93 0.72 5.26
C SER A 215 -4.54 2.09 4.91
N TRP A 216 -3.94 2.83 3.98
CA TRP A 216 -4.44 4.14 3.52
C TRP A 216 -5.83 4.06 2.92
N ASN A 217 -6.11 3.01 2.14
CA ASN A 217 -7.41 2.79 1.48
C ASN A 217 -8.41 2.04 2.37
N ASN A 218 -8.01 1.64 3.58
CA ASN A 218 -8.88 0.87 4.45
C ASN A 218 -10.00 1.74 5.03
N TYR A 219 -11.22 1.45 4.59
CA TYR A 219 -12.45 2.04 5.12
C TYR A 219 -13.08 1.16 6.20
N PHE A 220 -13.09 -0.18 5.98
CA PHE A 220 -13.92 -1.11 6.72
C PHE A 220 -13.61 -1.15 8.22
N MET A 221 -12.38 -1.47 8.59
CA MET A 221 -12.01 -1.57 10.01
C MET A 221 -12.03 -0.21 10.74
N PRO A 222 -11.50 0.90 10.16
CA PRO A 222 -11.65 2.21 10.77
C PRO A 222 -13.10 2.62 11.02
N ALA A 223 -14.03 2.32 10.09
CA ALA A 223 -15.45 2.65 10.24
C ALA A 223 -16.14 1.88 11.38
N LEU A 224 -15.66 0.67 11.71
CA LEU A 224 -16.18 -0.13 12.82
C LEU A 224 -15.60 0.26 14.19
N LEU A 225 -14.40 0.87 14.21
CA LEU A 225 -13.63 1.09 15.44
C LEU A 225 -13.59 2.56 15.88
N LEU A 226 -13.72 3.52 14.95
CA LEU A 226 -13.52 4.95 15.24
C LEU A 226 -14.86 5.70 15.26
N ASP A 227 -15.25 6.16 16.43
CA ASP A 227 -16.52 6.87 16.62
C ASP A 227 -16.35 8.40 16.56
N SER A 228 -15.25 8.94 17.13
CA SER A 228 -15.02 10.39 17.27
C SER A 228 -14.71 11.04 15.93
N SER A 229 -15.32 12.18 15.64
CA SER A 229 -15.12 12.94 14.39
C SER A 229 -13.64 13.27 14.12
N ASN A 230 -12.89 13.68 15.15
CA ASN A 230 -11.47 14.04 15.04
C ASN A 230 -10.53 12.85 14.82
N LYS A 231 -11.01 11.60 15.01
CA LYS A 231 -10.24 10.37 14.80
C LYS A 231 -10.53 9.69 13.47
N LYS A 232 -11.52 10.15 12.72
CA LYS A 232 -11.88 9.57 11.42
C LYS A 232 -10.69 9.58 10.46
N THR A 233 -10.66 8.58 9.59
CA THR A 233 -9.69 8.46 8.50
C THR A 233 -10.25 9.07 7.22
N LEU A 234 -9.37 9.32 6.25
CA LEU A 234 -9.75 9.93 4.98
C LEU A 234 -10.78 9.10 4.19
N PRO A 235 -10.68 7.75 4.08
CA PRO A 235 -11.72 6.93 3.46
C PRO A 235 -13.09 7.06 4.13
N ILE A 236 -13.16 7.19 5.45
CA ILE A 236 -14.43 7.44 6.16
C ILE A 236 -15.01 8.79 5.74
N LEU A 237 -14.18 9.82 5.67
CA LEU A 237 -14.62 11.15 5.29
C LEU A 237 -15.13 11.22 3.84
N ILE A 238 -14.42 10.54 2.92
CA ILE A 238 -14.87 10.41 1.52
C ILE A 238 -16.22 9.68 1.45
N ALA A 239 -16.39 8.60 2.21
CA ALA A 239 -17.66 7.86 2.26
C ALA A 239 -18.79 8.73 2.81
N GLN A 240 -18.54 9.53 3.85
CA GLN A 240 -19.52 10.47 4.42
C GLN A 240 -19.94 11.55 3.42
N LEU A 241 -18.99 12.13 2.68
CA LEU A 241 -19.31 13.10 1.63
C LEU A 241 -20.17 12.49 0.51
N ARG A 242 -19.89 11.23 0.15
CA ARG A 242 -20.66 10.52 -0.89
C ARG A 242 -22.05 10.09 -0.45
N SER A 243 -22.26 9.88 0.83
CA SER A 243 -23.55 9.51 1.43
C SER A 243 -24.32 10.70 2.01
N ALA A 244 -23.83 11.92 1.81
CA ALA A 244 -24.51 13.12 2.24
C ALA A 244 -25.88 13.26 1.56
N ASP A 245 -26.82 13.86 2.28
CA ASP A 245 -28.14 14.17 1.77
C ASP A 245 -28.08 14.89 0.43
N PHE A 246 -28.97 14.58 -0.51
CA PHE A 246 -28.94 15.12 -1.88
C PHE A 246 -28.79 16.65 -1.93
N MET A 247 -29.41 17.37 -0.97
CA MET A 247 -29.31 18.83 -0.84
C MET A 247 -27.93 19.32 -0.36
N LYS A 248 -27.10 18.46 0.23
CA LYS A 248 -25.77 18.79 0.77
C LYS A 248 -24.64 18.12 -0.01
N PHE A 249 -24.98 17.28 -0.98
CA PHE A 249 -24.03 16.55 -1.78
C PHE A 249 -23.36 17.44 -2.81
N ASP A 250 -22.04 17.52 -2.78
CA ASP A 250 -21.25 18.32 -3.74
C ASP A 250 -20.15 17.44 -4.38
N MET A 251 -20.35 17.11 -5.65
CA MET A 251 -19.37 16.29 -6.41
C MET A 251 -18.02 17.00 -6.54
N GLY A 252 -17.97 18.31 -6.65
CA GLY A 252 -16.73 19.08 -6.73
C GLY A 252 -15.88 18.89 -5.47
N GLN A 253 -16.50 18.91 -4.29
CA GLN A 253 -15.81 18.63 -3.02
C GLN A 253 -15.33 17.17 -2.95
N VAL A 254 -16.17 16.21 -3.37
CA VAL A 254 -15.78 14.79 -3.39
C VAL A 254 -14.55 14.56 -4.27
N TYR A 255 -14.59 15.04 -5.52
CA TYR A 255 -13.46 14.90 -6.45
C TYR A 255 -12.20 15.60 -5.93
N THR A 256 -12.35 16.78 -5.33
CA THR A 256 -11.22 17.53 -4.74
C THR A 256 -10.61 16.77 -3.57
N LEU A 257 -11.44 16.20 -2.67
CA LEU A 257 -10.93 15.38 -1.55
C LEU A 257 -10.22 14.12 -2.02
N VAL A 258 -10.77 13.43 -3.04
CA VAL A 258 -10.14 12.24 -3.64
C VAL A 258 -8.82 12.62 -4.33
N ALA A 259 -8.76 13.76 -5.03
CA ALA A 259 -7.51 14.27 -5.62
C ALA A 259 -6.43 14.54 -4.56
N ILE A 260 -6.81 15.15 -3.43
CA ILE A 260 -5.90 15.32 -2.28
C ILE A 260 -5.46 13.97 -1.72
N ALA A 261 -6.36 12.99 -1.64
CA ALA A 261 -6.06 11.66 -1.11
C ALA A 261 -5.02 10.87 -1.91
N ILE A 262 -4.84 11.17 -3.19
CA ILE A 262 -3.85 10.49 -4.04
C ILE A 262 -2.43 11.01 -3.78
N VAL A 263 -2.27 12.28 -3.40
CA VAL A 263 -0.97 12.93 -3.25
C VAL A 263 -0.02 12.19 -2.29
N PRO A 264 -0.42 11.82 -1.06
CA PRO A 264 0.46 11.07 -0.15
C PRO A 264 0.89 9.71 -0.71
N VAL A 265 0.01 9.02 -1.43
CA VAL A 265 0.33 7.73 -2.05
C VAL A 265 1.42 7.89 -3.11
N ILE A 266 1.29 8.92 -3.97
CA ILE A 266 2.31 9.24 -4.97
C ILE A 266 3.64 9.58 -4.30
N ILE A 267 3.63 10.40 -3.25
CA ILE A 267 4.85 10.77 -2.51
C ILE A 267 5.54 9.53 -1.94
N VAL A 268 4.80 8.66 -1.25
CA VAL A 268 5.35 7.43 -0.67
C VAL A 268 5.92 6.52 -1.76
N TYR A 269 5.21 6.36 -2.89
CA TYR A 269 5.70 5.60 -4.02
C TYR A 269 7.01 6.18 -4.57
N LEU A 270 7.09 7.48 -4.81
CA LEU A 270 8.30 8.14 -5.35
C LEU A 270 9.49 8.02 -4.41
N LEU A 271 9.29 8.14 -3.10
CA LEU A 271 10.34 7.99 -2.09
C LEU A 271 10.91 6.57 -2.05
N LEU A 272 10.06 5.56 -2.21
CA LEU A 272 10.44 4.16 -2.08
C LEU A 272 10.77 3.47 -3.42
N SER A 273 10.34 4.02 -4.56
CA SER A 273 10.53 3.43 -5.90
C SER A 273 12.00 3.16 -6.26
N LYS A 274 12.91 4.02 -5.81
CA LYS A 274 14.36 3.82 -6.02
C LYS A 274 14.90 2.51 -5.44
N PHE A 275 14.31 2.00 -4.38
CA PHE A 275 14.71 0.73 -3.77
C PHE A 275 14.14 -0.47 -4.54
N ILE A 276 12.95 -0.31 -5.17
CA ILE A 276 12.33 -1.33 -6.02
C ILE A 276 13.22 -1.60 -7.24
N VAL A 277 13.60 -0.55 -7.96
CA VAL A 277 14.41 -0.66 -9.19
C VAL A 277 15.74 -1.35 -8.92
N ARG A 278 16.41 -1.03 -7.81
CA ARG A 278 17.68 -1.66 -7.41
C ARG A 278 17.51 -3.16 -7.10
N GLY A 279 16.41 -3.55 -6.45
CA GLY A 279 16.15 -4.95 -6.11
C GLY A 279 15.87 -5.82 -7.32
N VAL A 280 15.14 -5.32 -8.31
CA VAL A 280 14.84 -6.04 -9.56
C VAL A 280 16.09 -6.20 -10.43
N ALA A 281 16.96 -5.19 -10.47
CA ALA A 281 18.20 -5.25 -11.25
C ALA A 281 19.18 -6.32 -10.71
N LEU A 282 19.25 -6.53 -9.40
CA LEU A 282 20.10 -7.56 -8.80
C LEU A 282 19.58 -8.98 -9.04
N GLY A 283 18.26 -9.16 -9.19
CA GLY A 283 17.64 -10.45 -9.50
C GLY A 283 17.77 -10.89 -10.97
N SER A 284 17.93 -9.94 -11.90
CA SER A 284 18.01 -10.22 -13.33
C SER A 284 19.39 -10.63 -13.85
N VAL A 285 20.43 -10.54 -13.04
CA VAL A 285 21.83 -10.88 -13.43
C VAL A 285 22.18 -12.36 -13.14
N LYS A 286 21.26 -13.15 -12.60
CA LYS A 286 21.41 -14.60 -12.35
C LYS A 286 20.77 -15.47 -13.44
N GLY A 287 20.64 -14.96 -14.68
CA GLY A 287 20.22 -15.72 -15.85
C GLY A 287 21.35 -15.83 -16.85
#